data_890989d253be4a115235458d2dcfba2d
#
_entry.id   890989d253be4a115235458d2dcfba2d
#
_cell.length_a   1.000
_cell.length_b   1.000
_cell.length_c   1.000
_cell.angle_alpha   90.00
_cell.angle_beta   90.00
_cell.angle_gamma   90.00
#
_symmetry.space_group_name_H-M   'P 1'
#
loop_
_entity.id
_entity.type
_entity.pdbx_description
1 polymer ?
#
loop_
_entity_poly.entity_id
_entity_poly.type
_entity_poly.pdbx_seq_one_letter_code
_entity_poly.pdbx_strand_id
1 'polypeptide(L)'
;MPAKQSKLLLVDDHEANLVALRTLLSQDGVEVLQAGSGREALEMLLDHDVALAIIDVHMPIMDGFELAELMRGSRRTQHVPIIFLTGESQDNLHRFRGYQAGAVDFLYKPIEPHVLRSKTAIFLDLFRQREELARQRDRFLTLAEEKARLLRERDEADQRLRDSESRFRLLADSAPVIIWMNGLEGVEFVNQACLNFFGVATVEEAGKLSWLHY
;
A
#
# COMPACT_ATOMS: atom_id res chain seq x y z
N MET A 1 15.61 1.02 -2.89
CA MET A 1 15.24 1.92 -4.00
C MET A 1 15.38 3.34 -3.47
N PRO A 2 15.94 4.30 -4.24
CA PRO A 2 15.97 5.69 -3.80
C PRO A 2 14.56 6.17 -3.50
N ALA A 3 14.39 6.95 -2.44
CA ALA A 3 13.10 7.52 -2.07
C ALA A 3 12.60 8.38 -3.24
N LYS A 4 11.35 8.17 -3.69
CA LYS A 4 10.72 8.99 -4.73
C LYS A 4 10.74 10.44 -4.26
N GLN A 5 11.32 11.33 -5.05
CA GLN A 5 11.35 12.76 -4.72
C GLN A 5 9.93 13.31 -4.66
N SER A 6 9.64 14.08 -3.61
CA SER A 6 8.36 14.80 -3.53
C SER A 6 8.38 15.94 -4.53
N LYS A 7 7.31 16.09 -5.32
CA LYS A 7 7.20 17.15 -6.32
C LYS A 7 6.37 18.30 -5.80
N LEU A 8 6.87 19.52 -5.98
CA LEU A 8 6.21 20.77 -5.66
C LEU A 8 5.92 21.50 -6.95
N LEU A 9 4.69 21.91 -7.18
CA LEU A 9 4.31 22.71 -8.34
C LEU A 9 4.19 24.18 -7.96
N LEU A 10 4.92 25.04 -8.69
CA LEU A 10 4.81 26.49 -8.62
C LEU A 10 4.14 27.01 -9.88
N VAL A 11 3.15 27.88 -9.73
CA VAL A 11 2.40 28.47 -10.84
C VAL A 11 2.34 29.99 -10.66
N ASP A 12 2.97 30.73 -11.55
CA ASP A 12 2.98 32.19 -11.55
C ASP A 12 3.34 32.67 -12.98
N ASP A 13 2.66 33.65 -13.55
CA ASP A 13 2.92 34.14 -14.88
C ASP A 13 4.19 35.01 -15.00
N HIS A 14 4.80 35.33 -13.86
CA HIS A 14 6.05 36.07 -13.78
C HIS A 14 7.23 35.14 -13.51
N GLU A 15 8.11 34.96 -14.49
CA GLU A 15 9.30 34.10 -14.37
C GLU A 15 10.18 34.47 -13.17
N ALA A 16 10.32 35.80 -12.87
CA ALA A 16 11.09 36.26 -11.71
C ALA A 16 10.54 35.70 -10.37
N ASN A 17 9.21 35.59 -10.23
CA ASN A 17 8.57 35.00 -9.05
C ASN A 17 8.86 33.51 -8.96
N LEU A 18 8.74 32.79 -10.08
CA LEU A 18 9.04 31.35 -10.14
C LEU A 18 10.49 31.05 -9.71
N VAL A 19 11.46 31.83 -10.22
CA VAL A 19 12.88 31.71 -9.86
C VAL A 19 13.09 31.98 -8.36
N ALA A 20 12.49 33.05 -7.83
CA ALA A 20 12.58 33.38 -6.40
C ALA A 20 11.98 32.29 -5.51
N LEU A 21 10.78 31.82 -5.81
CA LEU A 21 10.09 30.76 -5.08
C LEU A 21 10.86 29.44 -5.15
N ARG A 22 11.36 29.07 -6.33
CA ARG A 22 12.21 27.90 -6.51
C ARG A 22 13.45 27.98 -5.63
N THR A 23 14.15 29.11 -5.63
CA THR A 23 15.34 29.30 -4.80
C THR A 23 15.04 29.15 -3.30
N LEU A 24 13.90 29.67 -2.86
CA LEU A 24 13.46 29.59 -1.46
C LEU A 24 13.07 28.17 -1.05
N LEU A 25 12.54 27.36 -1.96
CA LEU A 25 11.94 26.04 -1.68
C LEU A 25 12.80 24.87 -2.13
N SER A 26 13.93 25.13 -2.82
CA SER A 26 14.89 24.10 -3.18
C SER A 26 15.50 23.46 -1.93
N GLN A 27 15.32 22.16 -1.79
CA GLN A 27 15.88 21.36 -0.70
C GLN A 27 16.06 19.91 -1.16
N ASP A 28 16.90 19.15 -0.44
CA ASP A 28 17.16 17.76 -0.75
C ASP A 28 15.87 16.91 -0.72
N GLY A 29 15.69 16.09 -1.76
CA GLY A 29 14.54 15.21 -1.89
C GLY A 29 13.24 15.89 -2.35
N VAL A 30 13.31 17.14 -2.81
CA VAL A 30 12.20 17.88 -3.41
C VAL A 30 12.53 18.31 -4.83
N GLU A 31 11.69 17.93 -5.77
CA GLU A 31 11.72 18.41 -7.16
C GLU A 31 10.72 19.55 -7.31
N VAL A 32 11.18 20.71 -7.78
CA VAL A 32 10.33 21.89 -7.98
C VAL A 32 9.98 22.01 -9.46
N LEU A 33 8.72 21.79 -9.78
CA LEU A 33 8.12 22.01 -11.09
C LEU A 33 7.65 23.47 -11.19
N GLN A 34 7.82 24.10 -12.34
CA GLN A 34 7.45 25.49 -12.57
C GLN A 34 6.55 25.58 -13.80
N ALA A 35 5.43 26.28 -13.68
CA ALA A 35 4.48 26.55 -14.75
C ALA A 35 4.22 28.05 -14.84
N GLY A 36 4.35 28.63 -16.03
CA GLY A 36 4.09 30.04 -16.32
C GLY A 36 2.61 30.34 -16.59
N SER A 37 1.73 29.35 -16.50
CA SER A 37 0.30 29.52 -16.72
C SER A 37 -0.50 28.39 -16.12
N GLY A 38 -1.82 28.60 -15.91
CA GLY A 38 -2.72 27.55 -15.44
C GLY A 38 -2.80 26.36 -16.41
N ARG A 39 -2.72 26.61 -17.73
CA ARG A 39 -2.71 25.54 -18.74
C ARG A 39 -1.47 24.65 -18.63
N GLU A 40 -0.29 25.26 -18.54
CA GLU A 40 0.95 24.52 -18.37
C GLU A 40 0.95 23.69 -17.07
N ALA A 41 0.41 24.26 -15.99
CA ALA A 41 0.23 23.56 -14.73
C ALA A 41 -0.67 22.32 -14.88
N LEU A 42 -1.78 22.40 -15.60
CA LEU A 42 -2.66 21.27 -15.88
C LEU A 42 -1.97 20.18 -16.69
N GLU A 43 -1.18 20.56 -17.72
CA GLU A 43 -0.39 19.62 -18.53
C GLU A 43 0.63 18.88 -17.66
N MET A 44 1.37 19.57 -16.79
CA MET A 44 2.30 18.95 -15.85
C MET A 44 1.62 17.99 -14.86
N LEU A 45 0.42 18.33 -14.40
CA LEU A 45 -0.36 17.50 -13.49
C LEU A 45 -0.88 16.20 -14.12
N LEU A 46 -0.88 16.07 -15.46
CA LEU A 46 -1.16 14.81 -16.14
C LEU A 46 -0.04 13.79 -15.96
N ASP A 47 1.22 14.26 -15.90
CA ASP A 47 2.39 13.37 -15.89
C ASP A 47 3.02 13.23 -14.50
N HIS A 48 2.72 14.16 -13.59
CA HIS A 48 3.37 14.25 -12.29
C HIS A 48 2.40 14.15 -11.12
N ASP A 49 2.74 13.31 -10.14
CA ASP A 49 2.10 13.31 -8.81
C ASP A 49 2.74 14.41 -7.98
N VAL A 50 1.95 15.41 -7.58
CA VAL A 50 2.41 16.62 -6.90
C VAL A 50 2.00 16.58 -5.43
N ALA A 51 2.95 16.86 -4.54
CA ALA A 51 2.72 16.87 -3.09
C ALA A 51 2.01 18.16 -2.62
N LEU A 52 2.26 19.28 -3.31
CA LEU A 52 1.68 20.59 -3.01
C LEU A 52 1.74 21.44 -4.27
N ALA A 53 0.69 22.20 -4.55
CA ALA A 53 0.67 23.28 -5.54
C ALA A 53 0.66 24.64 -4.84
N ILE A 54 1.54 25.54 -5.27
CA ILE A 54 1.58 26.95 -4.85
C ILE A 54 1.24 27.76 -6.09
N ILE A 55 0.11 28.47 -6.04
CA ILE A 55 -0.51 29.07 -7.21
C ILE A 55 -0.72 30.55 -6.97
N ASP A 56 -0.21 31.39 -7.90
CA ASP A 56 -0.59 32.81 -7.91
C ASP A 56 -2.06 32.97 -8.31
N VAL A 57 -2.77 33.85 -7.60
CA VAL A 57 -4.18 34.11 -7.88
C VAL A 57 -4.33 34.91 -9.19
N HIS A 58 -3.49 35.91 -9.40
CA HIS A 58 -3.63 36.83 -10.49
C HIS A 58 -2.78 36.45 -11.71
N MET A 59 -3.33 35.60 -12.54
CA MET A 59 -2.70 35.19 -13.81
C MET A 59 -3.62 35.53 -15.00
N PRO A 60 -3.06 35.85 -16.18
CA PRO A 60 -3.84 36.12 -17.39
C PRO A 60 -4.49 34.81 -17.91
N ILE A 61 -5.63 34.96 -18.59
CA ILE A 61 -6.39 33.92 -19.29
C ILE A 61 -7.09 32.93 -18.33
N MET A 62 -6.37 32.35 -17.37
CA MET A 62 -6.88 31.45 -16.36
C MET A 62 -6.32 31.89 -15.01
N ASP A 63 -7.18 32.37 -14.12
CA ASP A 63 -6.77 32.73 -12.77
C ASP A 63 -6.50 31.52 -11.89
N GLY A 64 -5.85 31.77 -10.74
CA GLY A 64 -5.48 30.66 -9.82
C GLY A 64 -6.69 29.92 -9.25
N PHE A 65 -7.84 30.59 -9.11
CA PHE A 65 -9.07 29.98 -8.63
C PHE A 65 -9.68 29.02 -9.67
N GLU A 66 -9.72 29.47 -10.94
CA GLU A 66 -10.17 28.62 -12.05
C GLU A 66 -9.30 27.38 -12.21
N LEU A 67 -7.97 27.54 -12.09
CA LEU A 67 -7.06 26.41 -12.08
C LEU A 67 -7.38 25.44 -10.93
N ALA A 68 -7.61 25.95 -9.74
CA ALA A 68 -7.94 25.11 -8.58
C ALA A 68 -9.27 24.37 -8.75
N GLU A 69 -10.30 25.01 -9.31
CA GLU A 69 -11.59 24.37 -9.62
C GLU A 69 -11.40 23.21 -10.60
N LEU A 70 -10.61 23.39 -11.66
CA LEU A 70 -10.26 22.32 -12.61
C LEU A 70 -9.50 21.18 -11.93
N MET A 71 -8.54 21.50 -11.05
CA MET A 71 -7.83 20.50 -10.26
C MET A 71 -8.79 19.71 -9.36
N ARG A 72 -9.77 20.34 -8.74
CA ARG A 72 -10.78 19.66 -7.90
C ARG A 72 -11.74 18.80 -8.71
N GLY A 73 -12.04 19.16 -9.93
CA GLY A 73 -12.87 18.38 -10.86
C GLY A 73 -12.22 17.08 -11.35
N SER A 74 -10.91 16.93 -11.22
CA SER A 74 -10.17 15.75 -11.65
C SER A 74 -9.89 14.77 -10.49
N ARG A 75 -10.23 13.49 -10.65
CA ARG A 75 -9.91 12.45 -9.65
C ARG A 75 -8.41 12.36 -9.33
N ARG A 76 -7.56 12.68 -10.28
CA ARG A 76 -6.10 12.61 -10.12
C ARG A 76 -5.56 13.72 -9.24
N THR A 77 -6.11 14.93 -9.35
CA THR A 77 -5.57 16.15 -8.73
C THR A 77 -6.42 16.70 -7.60
N GLN A 78 -7.65 16.22 -7.42
CA GLN A 78 -8.60 16.74 -6.41
C GLN A 78 -8.06 16.73 -4.97
N HIS A 79 -7.09 15.87 -4.68
CA HIS A 79 -6.52 15.72 -3.35
C HIS A 79 -5.22 16.50 -3.14
N VAL A 80 -4.67 17.14 -4.20
CA VAL A 80 -3.45 17.94 -4.11
C VAL A 80 -3.74 19.19 -3.28
N PRO A 81 -3.03 19.43 -2.16
CA PRO A 81 -3.21 20.65 -1.39
C PRO A 81 -2.76 21.85 -2.21
N ILE A 82 -3.47 22.97 -2.04
CA ILE A 82 -3.22 24.22 -2.78
C ILE A 82 -2.99 25.34 -1.77
N ILE A 83 -1.90 26.09 -1.94
CA ILE A 83 -1.62 27.36 -1.26
C ILE A 83 -1.71 28.45 -2.31
N PHE A 84 -2.59 29.43 -2.11
CA PHE A 84 -2.64 30.60 -2.97
C PHE A 84 -1.67 31.69 -2.53
N LEU A 85 -1.03 32.31 -3.53
CA LEU A 85 -0.28 33.55 -3.37
C LEU A 85 -1.13 34.73 -3.87
N THR A 86 -1.32 35.73 -3.07
CA THR A 86 -2.14 36.90 -3.45
C THR A 86 -1.54 38.22 -2.96
N GLY A 87 -1.69 39.27 -3.77
CA GLY A 87 -1.30 40.63 -3.38
C GLY A 87 -2.37 41.40 -2.59
N GLU A 88 -3.59 40.87 -2.54
CA GLU A 88 -4.73 41.58 -1.91
C GLU A 88 -4.93 41.14 -0.46
N SER A 89 -4.81 42.07 0.46
CA SER A 89 -4.72 41.77 1.89
C SER A 89 -6.06 41.60 2.62
N GLN A 90 -7.23 41.91 2.07
CA GLN A 90 -8.48 41.94 2.87
C GLN A 90 -9.81 41.70 2.16
N ASP A 91 -9.88 41.19 0.96
CA ASP A 91 -11.20 40.91 0.39
C ASP A 91 -11.72 39.55 0.87
N ASN A 92 -12.67 39.58 1.83
CA ASN A 92 -13.33 38.39 2.36
C ASN A 92 -13.99 37.53 1.25
N LEU A 93 -14.32 38.17 0.11
CA LEU A 93 -14.92 37.48 -1.04
C LEU A 93 -13.91 36.58 -1.75
N HIS A 94 -12.65 37.00 -1.93
CA HIS A 94 -11.60 36.18 -2.53
C HIS A 94 -11.18 35.01 -1.62
N ARG A 95 -11.11 35.25 -0.30
CA ARG A 95 -10.86 34.18 0.66
C ARG A 95 -11.97 33.12 0.62
N PHE A 96 -13.23 33.54 0.54
CA PHE A 96 -14.37 32.63 0.47
C PHE A 96 -14.36 31.79 -0.81
N ARG A 97 -14.10 32.40 -1.97
CA ARG A 97 -13.94 31.70 -3.25
C ARG A 97 -12.79 30.69 -3.20
N GLY A 98 -11.65 31.03 -2.65
CA GLY A 98 -10.50 30.15 -2.57
C GLY A 98 -10.75 28.95 -1.66
N TYR A 99 -11.42 29.11 -0.51
CA TYR A 99 -11.80 27.97 0.32
C TYR A 99 -12.85 27.07 -0.37
N GLN A 100 -13.79 27.66 -1.13
CA GLN A 100 -14.73 26.90 -1.96
C GLN A 100 -14.01 26.16 -3.09
N ALA A 101 -12.98 26.75 -3.70
CA ALA A 101 -12.11 26.10 -4.66
C ALA A 101 -11.18 25.02 -4.03
N GLY A 102 -11.27 24.84 -2.72
CA GLY A 102 -10.56 23.78 -2.01
C GLY A 102 -9.11 24.13 -1.63
N ALA A 103 -8.77 25.43 -1.54
CA ALA A 103 -7.49 25.83 -0.97
C ALA A 103 -7.36 25.39 0.48
N VAL A 104 -6.14 25.01 0.86
CA VAL A 104 -5.83 24.70 2.26
C VAL A 104 -5.26 25.92 2.99
N ASP A 105 -4.72 26.91 2.21
CA ASP A 105 -4.11 28.10 2.81
C ASP A 105 -3.92 29.23 1.82
N PHE A 106 -3.62 30.45 2.35
CA PHE A 106 -3.28 31.67 1.62
C PHE A 106 -2.00 32.29 2.17
N LEU A 107 -1.18 32.83 1.27
CA LEU A 107 -0.02 33.65 1.61
C LEU A 107 -0.10 34.97 0.88
N TYR A 108 0.06 36.06 1.61
CA TYR A 108 0.00 37.40 1.08
C TYR A 108 1.38 37.88 0.62
N LYS A 109 1.44 38.51 -0.55
CA LYS A 109 2.65 39.23 -1.03
C LYS A 109 2.79 40.57 -0.28
N PRO A 110 3.99 40.93 0.27
CA PRO A 110 5.27 40.23 0.13
C PRO A 110 5.36 38.97 0.98
N ILE A 111 5.85 37.89 0.37
CA ILE A 111 5.90 36.57 1.02
C ILE A 111 7.05 36.51 2.01
N GLU A 112 6.76 36.16 3.24
CA GLU A 112 7.78 35.91 4.25
C GLU A 112 8.43 34.54 4.04
N PRO A 113 9.75 34.45 3.76
CA PRO A 113 10.42 33.20 3.41
C PRO A 113 10.25 32.10 4.45
N HIS A 114 10.28 32.43 5.72
CA HIS A 114 10.18 31.45 6.80
C HIS A 114 8.75 30.86 6.91
N VAL A 115 7.71 31.67 6.67
CA VAL A 115 6.31 31.21 6.67
C VAL A 115 6.07 30.26 5.51
N LEU A 116 6.51 30.61 4.31
CA LEU A 116 6.39 29.80 3.12
C LEU A 116 7.08 28.44 3.32
N ARG A 117 8.34 28.43 3.80
CA ARG A 117 9.07 27.18 4.07
C ARG A 117 8.37 26.30 5.11
N SER A 118 7.93 26.87 6.24
CA SER A 118 7.24 26.13 7.28
C SER A 118 5.96 25.46 6.77
N LYS A 119 5.13 26.20 6.01
CA LYS A 119 3.89 25.66 5.46
C LYS A 119 4.17 24.58 4.43
N THR A 120 5.11 24.82 3.53
CA THR A 120 5.52 23.83 2.51
C THR A 120 6.05 22.53 3.17
N ALA A 121 6.89 22.65 4.20
CA ALA A 121 7.43 21.49 4.91
C ALA A 121 6.35 20.58 5.49
N ILE A 122 5.30 21.17 6.09
CA ILE A 122 4.18 20.40 6.65
C ILE A 122 3.49 19.55 5.56
N PHE A 123 3.18 20.13 4.40
CA PHE A 123 2.51 19.40 3.32
C PHE A 123 3.41 18.35 2.67
N LEU A 124 4.70 18.63 2.53
CA LEU A 124 5.67 17.64 2.05
C LEU A 124 5.80 16.45 3.01
N ASP A 125 5.79 16.68 4.31
CA ASP A 125 5.84 15.61 5.32
C ASP A 125 4.55 14.78 5.31
N LEU A 126 3.39 15.41 5.23
CA LEU A 126 2.11 14.73 5.11
C LEU A 126 2.05 13.85 3.83
N PHE A 127 2.55 14.38 2.71
CA PHE A 127 2.63 13.61 1.47
C PHE A 127 3.54 12.38 1.61
N ARG A 128 4.74 12.54 2.21
CA ARG A 128 5.67 11.44 2.45
C ARG A 128 5.08 10.37 3.36
N GLN A 129 4.40 10.77 4.43
CA GLN A 129 3.73 9.84 5.34
C GLN A 129 2.60 9.06 4.62
N ARG A 130 1.79 9.75 3.80
CA ARG A 130 0.74 9.11 3.00
C ARG A 130 1.31 8.10 2.00
N GLU A 131 2.38 8.47 1.30
CA GLU A 131 3.08 7.57 0.36
C GLU A 131 3.67 6.33 1.07
N GLU A 132 4.23 6.52 2.25
CA GLU A 132 4.78 5.41 3.03
C GLU A 132 3.68 4.47 3.53
N LEU A 133 2.57 5.02 4.04
CA LEU A 133 1.40 4.23 4.44
C LEU A 133 0.81 3.44 3.26
N ALA A 134 0.73 4.06 2.07
CA ALA A 134 0.27 3.38 0.86
C ALA A 134 1.19 2.20 0.50
N ARG A 135 2.51 2.41 0.55
CA ARG A 135 3.49 1.34 0.31
C ARG A 135 3.42 0.20 1.33
N GLN A 136 3.24 0.53 2.61
CA GLN A 136 3.09 -0.48 3.66
C GLN A 136 1.81 -1.29 3.47
N ARG A 137 0.69 -0.63 3.14
CA ARG A 137 -0.57 -1.29 2.80
C ARG A 137 -0.41 -2.28 1.64
N ASP A 138 0.22 -1.84 0.56
CA ASP A 138 0.38 -2.68 -0.63
C ASP A 138 1.28 -3.90 -0.34
N ARG A 139 2.37 -3.73 0.43
CA ARG A 139 3.20 -4.84 0.92
C ARG A 139 2.40 -5.81 1.79
N PHE A 140 1.58 -5.27 2.70
CA PHE A 140 0.76 -6.10 3.58
C PHE A 140 -0.24 -6.95 2.78
N LEU A 141 -0.90 -6.36 1.77
CA LEU A 141 -1.83 -7.08 0.90
C LEU A 141 -1.13 -8.21 0.14
N THR A 142 0.04 -7.94 -0.44
CA THR A 142 0.83 -8.97 -1.14
C THR A 142 1.21 -10.13 -0.21
N LEU A 143 1.70 -9.83 1.00
CA LEU A 143 2.05 -10.87 1.98
C LEU A 143 0.84 -11.65 2.47
N ALA A 144 -0.32 -10.99 2.63
CA ALA A 144 -1.55 -11.64 3.03
C ALA A 144 -2.05 -12.61 1.94
N GLU A 145 -1.96 -12.23 0.67
CA GLU A 145 -2.30 -13.10 -0.47
C GLU A 145 -1.38 -14.31 -0.55
N GLU A 146 -0.07 -14.11 -0.39
CA GLU A 146 0.92 -15.19 -0.38
C GLU A 146 0.66 -16.16 0.76
N LYS A 147 0.45 -15.65 1.98
CA LYS A 147 0.10 -16.47 3.14
C LYS A 147 -1.18 -17.27 2.92
N ALA A 148 -2.21 -16.66 2.36
CA ALA A 148 -3.46 -17.34 2.07
C ALA A 148 -3.29 -18.46 1.03
N ARG A 149 -2.39 -18.27 0.05
CA ARG A 149 -2.04 -19.32 -0.91
C ARG A 149 -1.35 -20.50 -0.24
N LEU A 150 -0.30 -20.23 0.55
CA LEU A 150 0.44 -21.29 1.25
C LEU A 150 -0.44 -22.09 2.22
N LEU A 151 -1.37 -21.43 2.91
CA LEU A 151 -2.32 -22.12 3.79
C LEU A 151 -3.23 -23.07 3.00
N ARG A 152 -3.73 -22.65 1.84
CA ARG A 152 -4.54 -23.51 0.96
C ARG A 152 -3.74 -24.72 0.46
N GLU A 153 -2.51 -24.51 -0.01
CA GLU A 153 -1.62 -25.59 -0.48
C GLU A 153 -1.35 -26.61 0.64
N ARG A 154 -1.12 -26.13 1.87
CA ARG A 154 -0.95 -26.99 3.05
C ARG A 154 -2.21 -27.79 3.35
N ASP A 155 -3.37 -27.14 3.42
CA ASP A 155 -4.64 -27.78 3.75
C ASP A 155 -5.03 -28.83 2.70
N GLU A 156 -4.75 -28.59 1.41
CA GLU A 156 -4.92 -29.56 0.34
C GLU A 156 -3.95 -30.75 0.50
N ALA A 157 -2.70 -30.50 0.87
CA ALA A 157 -1.73 -31.57 1.12
C ALA A 157 -2.13 -32.44 2.31
N ASP A 158 -2.55 -31.81 3.42
CA ASP A 158 -3.06 -32.50 4.60
C ASP A 158 -4.31 -33.34 4.28
N GLN A 159 -5.21 -32.81 3.44
CA GLN A 159 -6.39 -33.57 3.02
C GLN A 159 -6.02 -34.80 2.17
N ARG A 160 -5.10 -34.63 1.20
CA ARG A 160 -4.61 -35.74 0.36
C ARG A 160 -3.95 -36.84 1.22
N LEU A 161 -3.19 -36.45 2.23
CA LEU A 161 -2.55 -37.38 3.15
C LEU A 161 -3.61 -38.17 3.92
N ARG A 162 -4.59 -37.51 4.52
CA ARG A 162 -5.69 -38.16 5.25
C ARG A 162 -6.50 -39.11 4.36
N ASP A 163 -6.79 -38.68 3.13
CA ASP A 163 -7.52 -39.53 2.17
C ASP A 163 -6.69 -40.78 1.79
N SER A 164 -5.37 -40.61 1.62
CA SER A 164 -4.45 -41.72 1.33
C SER A 164 -4.36 -42.68 2.48
N GLU A 165 -4.21 -42.19 3.72
CA GLU A 165 -4.19 -43.04 4.93
C GLU A 165 -5.51 -43.78 5.11
N SER A 166 -6.64 -43.10 4.88
CA SER A 166 -7.96 -43.73 5.00
C SER A 166 -8.16 -44.84 3.97
N ARG A 167 -7.74 -44.63 2.73
CA ARG A 167 -7.78 -45.65 1.67
C ARG A 167 -6.86 -46.81 1.98
N PHE A 168 -5.65 -46.51 2.44
CA PHE A 168 -4.71 -47.56 2.85
C PHE A 168 -5.30 -48.46 3.94
N ARG A 169 -5.83 -47.86 5.00
CA ARG A 169 -6.47 -48.62 6.11
C ARG A 169 -7.62 -49.48 5.60
N LEU A 170 -8.52 -48.94 4.80
CA LEU A 170 -9.64 -49.66 4.24
C LEU A 170 -9.20 -50.87 3.39
N LEU A 171 -8.20 -50.68 2.54
CA LEU A 171 -7.64 -51.74 1.71
C LEU A 171 -6.92 -52.80 2.55
N ALA A 172 -6.12 -52.39 3.53
CA ALA A 172 -5.38 -53.27 4.41
C ALA A 172 -6.34 -54.13 5.28
N ASP A 173 -7.41 -53.53 5.82
CA ASP A 173 -8.39 -54.20 6.65
C ASP A 173 -9.26 -55.18 5.85
N SER A 174 -9.49 -54.91 4.56
CA SER A 174 -10.23 -55.83 3.68
C SER A 174 -9.38 -56.98 3.13
N ALA A 175 -8.07 -56.92 3.27
CA ALA A 175 -7.17 -57.95 2.75
C ALA A 175 -7.24 -59.22 3.61
N PRO A 176 -7.33 -60.43 2.99
CA PRO A 176 -7.37 -61.70 3.75
C PRO A 176 -5.98 -62.20 4.18
N VAL A 177 -5.04 -61.27 4.35
CA VAL A 177 -3.65 -61.53 4.77
C VAL A 177 -3.28 -60.69 5.96
N ILE A 178 -2.38 -61.15 6.79
CA ILE A 178 -1.87 -60.42 7.94
C ILE A 178 -0.92 -59.34 7.45
N ILE A 179 -1.22 -58.08 7.79
CA ILE A 179 -0.40 -56.92 7.47
C ILE A 179 -0.04 -56.20 8.77
N TRP A 180 1.25 -55.95 8.96
CA TRP A 180 1.75 -55.11 10.06
C TRP A 180 2.88 -54.20 9.55
N MET A 181 3.06 -53.04 10.19
CA MET A 181 4.18 -52.15 9.97
C MET A 181 4.82 -51.79 11.30
N ASN A 182 6.15 -51.78 11.30
CA ASN A 182 6.95 -51.34 12.43
C ASN A 182 7.52 -49.95 12.11
N GLY A 183 7.39 -49.04 13.05
CA GLY A 183 8.06 -47.77 13.07
C GLY A 183 9.30 -47.79 13.99
N LEU A 184 9.81 -46.58 14.27
CA LEU A 184 11.00 -46.42 15.14
C LEU A 184 10.74 -46.78 16.59
N GLU A 185 9.51 -46.70 17.06
CA GLU A 185 9.11 -46.95 18.47
C GLU A 185 8.34 -48.26 18.66
N GLY A 186 8.20 -49.07 17.63
CA GLY A 186 7.48 -50.34 17.68
C GLY A 186 6.42 -50.47 16.58
N VAL A 187 5.39 -51.27 16.84
CA VAL A 187 4.32 -51.55 15.89
C VAL A 187 3.44 -50.28 15.68
N GLU A 188 3.45 -49.76 14.50
CA GLU A 188 2.65 -48.56 14.13
C GLU A 188 1.28 -48.91 13.54
N PHE A 189 1.19 -50.03 12.83
CA PHE A 189 -0.06 -50.44 12.19
C PHE A 189 -0.19 -51.95 12.14
N VAL A 190 -1.40 -52.43 12.38
CA VAL A 190 -1.83 -53.82 12.08
C VAL A 190 -3.21 -53.76 11.43
N ASN A 191 -3.48 -54.67 10.48
CA ASN A 191 -4.81 -54.75 9.88
C ASN A 191 -5.77 -55.65 10.67
N GLN A 192 -7.06 -55.59 10.34
CA GLN A 192 -8.09 -56.38 11.03
C GLN A 192 -7.83 -57.87 10.96
N ALA A 193 -7.26 -58.43 9.90
CA ALA A 193 -6.88 -59.83 9.78
C ALA A 193 -5.83 -60.21 10.81
N CYS A 194 -4.86 -59.33 11.09
CA CYS A 194 -3.85 -59.53 12.14
C CYS A 194 -4.48 -59.55 13.52
N LEU A 195 -5.32 -58.58 13.84
CA LEU A 195 -6.02 -58.51 15.13
C LEU A 195 -6.87 -59.77 15.37
N ASN A 196 -7.63 -60.19 14.38
CA ASN A 196 -8.48 -61.39 14.45
C ASN A 196 -7.66 -62.70 14.64
N PHE A 197 -6.54 -62.82 13.93
CA PHE A 197 -5.69 -64.02 13.98
C PHE A 197 -5.05 -64.20 15.37
N PHE A 198 -4.61 -63.13 16.00
CA PHE A 198 -3.97 -63.18 17.31
C PHE A 198 -4.93 -63.03 18.48
N GLY A 199 -6.21 -62.74 18.22
CA GLY A 199 -7.24 -62.56 19.25
C GLY A 199 -7.03 -61.32 20.11
N VAL A 200 -6.40 -60.27 19.54
CA VAL A 200 -6.15 -58.98 20.20
C VAL A 200 -7.06 -57.90 19.63
N ALA A 201 -7.40 -56.91 20.44
CA ALA A 201 -8.37 -55.89 20.05
C ALA A 201 -7.70 -54.61 19.54
N THR A 202 -6.45 -54.36 19.87
CA THR A 202 -5.76 -53.07 19.57
C THR A 202 -4.33 -53.28 19.04
N VAL A 203 -3.81 -52.25 18.36
CA VAL A 203 -2.41 -52.17 17.89
C VAL A 203 -1.44 -52.27 19.09
N GLU A 204 -1.79 -51.69 20.24
CA GLU A 204 -0.97 -51.72 21.45
C GLU A 204 -0.85 -53.12 22.05
N GLU A 205 -1.94 -53.89 22.00
CA GLU A 205 -1.92 -55.31 22.43
C GLU A 205 -1.11 -56.15 21.46
N ALA A 206 -1.24 -55.94 20.15
CA ALA A 206 -0.44 -56.60 19.13
C ALA A 206 1.07 -56.32 19.31
N GLY A 207 1.43 -55.06 19.63
CA GLY A 207 2.81 -54.64 19.88
C GLY A 207 3.49 -55.33 21.07
N LYS A 208 2.74 -55.92 21.99
CA LYS A 208 3.26 -56.70 23.13
C LYS A 208 3.58 -58.17 22.78
N LEU A 209 3.21 -58.60 21.60
CA LEU A 209 3.51 -59.95 21.12
C LEU A 209 5.00 -60.06 20.72
N SER A 210 5.75 -60.90 21.37
CA SER A 210 7.22 -60.96 21.29
C SER A 210 7.81 -61.22 19.88
N TRP A 211 7.02 -61.74 18.95
CA TRP A 211 7.46 -62.05 17.59
C TRP A 211 7.37 -60.87 16.60
N LEU A 212 6.72 -59.80 16.99
CA LEU A 212 6.66 -58.55 16.17
C LEU A 212 7.90 -57.66 16.34
N HIS A 213 8.84 -58.06 17.17
CA HIS A 213 10.08 -57.29 17.44
C HIS A 213 11.32 -57.81 16.68
N TYR A 214 11.15 -58.71 15.69
CA TYR A 214 12.23 -59.26 14.87
C TYR A 214 12.19 -58.77 13.45
#